data_ea93d9e9b2b49bd30d96c2e0acf14902
#
_entry.id   ea93d9e9b2b49bd30d96c2e0acf14902
#
_cell.length_a   1.000
_cell.length_b   1.000
_cell.length_c   1.000
_cell.angle_alpha   90.00
_cell.angle_beta   90.00
_cell.angle_gamma   90.00
#
_symmetry.space_group_name_H-M   'P 1'
#
loop_
_entity.id
_entity.type
_entity.pdbx_description
1 polymer ?
#
loop_
_entity_poly.entity_id
_entity_poly.type
_entity_poly.pdbx_seq_one_letter_code
_entity_poly.pdbx_strand_id
1 'polypeptide(L)'
;FEFKLLGYEPEPWTEVDSLTIGKFMAYDLGGNWSSMAMRHWALGNFSEEKARELFITYPEDKPSIIQANLNNPVDVAGEFDSSVIPNEFNGSNNWVLSGDKTESGMPLLADDPHLGLSTPSIWYQMHLQSPQQNVSGVIFAGIPGIILGHNDEIAWGVTNVGPDVQDLYIETPNPDAPTQYK
;
A
#
# COMPACT_ATOMS: atom_id res chain seq x y z
N PHE A 1 4.26 -9.24 27.99
CA PHE A 1 3.27 -8.77 28.98
C PHE A 1 1.84 -9.03 28.50
N GLU A 2 1.53 -8.61 27.27
CA GLU A 2 0.18 -8.69 26.70
C GLU A 2 -0.35 -10.11 26.61
N PHE A 3 0.46 -11.06 26.17
CA PHE A 3 0.08 -12.47 26.10
C PHE A 3 -0.28 -13.05 27.47
N LYS A 4 0.47 -12.67 28.52
CA LYS A 4 0.16 -13.08 29.89
C LYS A 4 -1.14 -12.45 30.40
N LEU A 5 -1.40 -11.18 30.02
CA LEU A 5 -2.65 -10.48 30.40
C LEU A 5 -3.87 -11.12 29.73
N LEU A 6 -3.72 -11.55 28.49
CA LEU A 6 -4.78 -12.21 27.71
C LEU A 6 -4.91 -13.71 28.01
N GLY A 7 -4.01 -14.28 28.85
CA GLY A 7 -3.99 -15.71 29.12
C GLY A 7 -3.70 -16.57 27.88
N TYR A 8 -2.95 -16.01 26.94
CA TYR A 8 -2.63 -16.64 25.67
C TYR A 8 -1.12 -16.92 25.60
N GLU A 9 -0.77 -18.13 25.17
CA GLU A 9 0.60 -18.52 24.91
C GLU A 9 0.77 -18.63 23.38
N PRO A 10 1.62 -17.77 22.77
CA PRO A 10 1.79 -17.79 21.33
C PRO A 10 2.50 -19.07 20.87
N GLU A 11 2.07 -19.62 19.76
CA GLU A 11 2.76 -20.73 19.11
C GLU A 11 4.14 -20.29 18.59
N PRO A 12 5.08 -21.23 18.42
CA PRO A 12 6.37 -20.94 17.81
C PRO A 12 6.21 -20.36 16.40
N TRP A 13 7.01 -19.35 16.10
CA TRP A 13 7.02 -18.68 14.78
C TRP A 13 7.45 -19.64 13.67
N THR A 14 6.76 -19.58 12.54
CA THR A 14 7.03 -20.38 11.34
C THR A 14 7.25 -19.50 10.11
N GLU A 15 7.72 -20.08 9.01
CA GLU A 15 7.86 -19.39 7.72
C GLU A 15 6.49 -18.91 7.17
N VAL A 16 5.42 -19.63 7.50
CA VAL A 16 4.05 -19.26 7.12
C VAL A 16 3.65 -17.95 7.78
N ASP A 17 4.06 -17.72 9.01
CA ASP A 17 3.76 -16.46 9.73
C ASP A 17 4.43 -15.26 9.04
N SER A 18 5.69 -15.42 8.60
CA SER A 18 6.40 -14.40 7.82
C SER A 18 5.69 -14.10 6.50
N LEU A 19 5.25 -15.12 5.76
CA LEU A 19 4.49 -14.94 4.52
C LEU A 19 3.11 -14.30 4.77
N THR A 20 2.49 -14.63 5.90
CA THR A 20 1.20 -14.08 6.31
C THR A 20 1.30 -12.57 6.56
N ILE A 21 2.38 -12.09 7.20
CA ILE A 21 2.60 -10.65 7.37
C ILE A 21 2.69 -9.93 6.02
N GLY A 22 3.43 -10.49 5.06
CA GLY A 22 3.52 -9.92 3.71
C GLY A 22 2.16 -9.87 3.00
N LYS A 23 1.36 -10.93 3.13
CA LYS A 23 -0.01 -10.96 2.59
C LYS A 23 -0.95 -9.98 3.30
N PHE A 24 -0.85 -9.87 4.61
CA PHE A 24 -1.63 -8.91 5.39
C PHE A 24 -1.33 -7.48 4.96
N MET A 25 -0.07 -7.11 4.80
CA MET A 25 0.32 -5.78 4.33
C MET A 25 -0.20 -5.49 2.91
N ALA A 26 -0.16 -6.47 2.01
CA ALA A 26 -0.73 -6.31 0.68
C ALA A 26 -2.26 -6.10 0.72
N TYR A 27 -2.96 -6.79 1.60
CA TYR A 27 -4.39 -6.61 1.83
C TYR A 27 -4.71 -5.24 2.44
N ASP A 28 -3.97 -4.84 3.47
CA ASP A 28 -4.17 -3.58 4.19
C ASP A 28 -3.91 -2.36 3.29
N LEU A 29 -2.81 -2.38 2.55
CA LEU A 29 -2.43 -1.29 1.65
C LEU A 29 -3.22 -1.26 0.34
N GLY A 30 -3.79 -2.38 -0.08
CA GLY A 30 -4.62 -2.49 -1.27
C GLY A 30 -6.13 -2.37 -0.98
N GLY A 31 -6.52 -2.08 0.26
CA GLY A 31 -7.92 -2.06 0.69
C GLY A 31 -8.70 -0.87 0.12
N ASN A 32 -9.53 -1.10 -0.90
CA ASN A 32 -10.39 -0.10 -1.54
C ASN A 32 -11.91 -0.40 -1.43
N TRP A 33 -12.31 -1.41 -0.64
CA TRP A 33 -13.69 -1.84 -0.53
C TRP A 33 -14.65 -0.74 -0.06
N SER A 34 -14.22 0.14 0.85
CA SER A 34 -15.02 1.25 1.37
C SER A 34 -15.33 2.29 0.29
N SER A 35 -14.38 2.57 -0.58
CA SER A 35 -14.57 3.45 -1.71
C SER A 35 -15.51 2.86 -2.76
N MET A 36 -15.41 1.57 -3.04
CA MET A 36 -16.36 0.88 -3.92
C MET A 36 -17.78 0.94 -3.36
N ALA A 37 -17.95 0.68 -2.06
CA ALA A 37 -19.24 0.80 -1.39
C ALA A 37 -19.79 2.23 -1.47
N MET A 38 -18.93 3.24 -1.26
CA MET A 38 -19.31 4.65 -1.36
C MET A 38 -19.70 5.03 -2.80
N ARG A 39 -18.96 4.57 -3.82
CA ARG A 39 -19.30 4.77 -5.23
C ARG A 39 -20.64 4.13 -5.58
N HIS A 40 -20.86 2.90 -5.16
CA HIS A 40 -22.13 2.22 -5.36
C HIS A 40 -23.29 2.99 -4.72
N TRP A 41 -23.13 3.46 -3.49
CA TRP A 41 -24.11 4.29 -2.80
C TRP A 41 -24.36 5.60 -3.56
N ALA A 42 -23.32 6.30 -3.99
CA ALA A 42 -23.45 7.56 -4.71
C ALA A 42 -24.19 7.40 -6.03
N LEU A 43 -23.87 6.36 -6.81
CA LEU A 43 -24.58 6.05 -8.07
C LEU A 43 -26.05 5.66 -7.86
N GLY A 44 -26.39 5.11 -6.70
CA GLY A 44 -27.78 4.79 -6.34
C GLY A 44 -28.60 5.99 -5.84
N ASN A 45 -27.95 7.07 -5.39
CA ASN A 45 -28.62 8.22 -4.77
C ASN A 45 -28.51 9.53 -5.55
N PHE A 46 -27.61 9.63 -6.51
CA PHE A 46 -27.39 10.84 -7.33
C PHE A 46 -27.42 10.49 -8.82
N SER A 47 -27.53 11.52 -9.67
CA SER A 47 -27.26 11.35 -11.10
C SER A 47 -25.81 10.94 -11.30
N GLU A 48 -25.52 10.22 -12.38
CA GLU A 48 -24.15 9.81 -12.72
C GLU A 48 -23.17 11.00 -12.76
N GLU A 49 -23.59 12.13 -13.32
CA GLU A 49 -22.80 13.36 -13.37
C GLU A 49 -22.42 13.84 -11.95
N LYS A 50 -23.41 13.92 -11.03
CA LYS A 50 -23.15 14.32 -9.64
C LYS A 50 -22.36 13.29 -8.86
N ALA A 51 -22.57 12.00 -9.08
CA ALA A 51 -21.78 10.96 -8.45
C ALA A 51 -20.32 11.06 -8.85
N ARG A 52 -20.03 11.37 -10.12
CA ARG A 52 -18.65 11.58 -10.60
C ARG A 52 -17.97 12.81 -9.98
N GLU A 53 -18.70 13.86 -9.64
CA GLU A 53 -18.15 15.04 -8.95
C GLU A 53 -17.63 14.72 -7.54
N LEU A 54 -18.10 13.65 -6.91
CA LEU A 54 -17.65 13.21 -5.58
C LEU A 54 -16.31 12.46 -5.63
N PHE A 55 -15.90 11.98 -6.80
CA PHE A 55 -14.69 11.18 -6.98
C PHE A 55 -13.72 11.92 -7.87
N ILE A 56 -12.61 12.34 -7.27
CA ILE A 56 -11.57 13.10 -7.98
C ILE A 56 -10.76 12.13 -8.83
N THR A 57 -10.72 12.40 -10.13
CA THR A 57 -9.80 11.73 -11.06
C THR A 57 -8.58 12.61 -11.30
N TYR A 58 -7.46 12.02 -11.72
CA TYR A 58 -6.28 12.78 -12.09
C TYR A 58 -6.60 13.64 -13.33
N PRO A 59 -6.37 14.96 -13.30
CA PRO A 59 -6.71 15.83 -14.43
C PRO A 59 -5.84 15.52 -15.66
N GLU A 60 -6.46 15.40 -16.83
CA GLU A 60 -5.77 15.09 -18.09
C GLU A 60 -4.74 16.17 -18.51
N ASP A 61 -4.93 17.41 -18.06
CA ASP A 61 -4.04 18.55 -18.35
C ASP A 61 -2.80 18.60 -17.46
N LYS A 62 -2.66 17.71 -16.49
CA LYS A 62 -1.52 17.68 -15.56
C LYS A 62 -0.37 16.81 -16.09
N PRO A 63 0.88 17.18 -15.76
CA PRO A 63 2.03 16.41 -16.19
C PRO A 63 2.02 14.99 -15.63
N SER A 64 2.19 14.00 -16.51
CA SER A 64 2.37 12.60 -16.14
C SER A 64 3.86 12.24 -16.16
N ILE A 65 4.28 11.42 -15.21
CA ILE A 65 5.62 10.80 -15.21
C ILE A 65 5.76 9.72 -16.28
N ILE A 66 4.63 9.21 -16.79
CA ILE A 66 4.60 8.24 -17.88
C ILE A 66 4.61 9.01 -19.19
N GLN A 67 5.69 8.87 -19.97
CA GLN A 67 5.80 9.51 -21.28
C GLN A 67 4.93 8.77 -22.30
N ALA A 68 4.18 9.55 -23.08
CA ALA A 68 3.24 9.05 -24.10
C ALA A 68 3.86 8.20 -25.24
N ASN A 69 5.17 8.09 -25.28
CA ASN A 69 5.93 7.36 -26.32
C ASN A 69 6.31 5.94 -25.91
N LEU A 70 5.91 5.47 -24.75
CA LEU A 70 5.98 4.06 -24.44
C LEU A 70 4.93 3.34 -25.28
N ASN A 71 5.38 2.57 -26.27
CA ASN A 71 4.58 1.87 -27.26
C ASN A 71 3.62 0.78 -26.72
N ASN A 72 3.39 0.77 -25.45
CA ASN A 72 2.30 0.08 -24.78
C ASN A 72 1.56 1.12 -23.93
N PRO A 73 0.34 1.50 -24.26
CA PRO A 73 -0.52 2.13 -23.29
C PRO A 73 -0.80 1.06 -22.21
N VAL A 74 0.02 1.05 -21.18
CA VAL A 74 -0.46 0.58 -19.90
C VAL A 74 -1.58 1.57 -19.60
N ASP A 75 -2.81 1.10 -19.66
CA ASP A 75 -3.96 1.87 -19.24
C ASP A 75 -3.83 2.08 -17.73
N VAL A 76 -3.01 3.05 -17.36
CA VAL A 76 -2.84 3.53 -15.98
C VAL A 76 -3.93 4.55 -15.64
N ALA A 77 -5.08 4.44 -16.28
CA ALA A 77 -6.33 4.95 -15.75
C ALA A 77 -6.79 4.09 -14.55
N GLY A 78 -5.83 3.69 -13.71
CA GLY A 78 -6.12 3.38 -12.34
C GLY A 78 -6.66 4.65 -11.72
N GLU A 79 -7.98 4.70 -11.56
CA GLU A 79 -8.65 5.75 -10.83
C GLU A 79 -7.94 5.85 -9.47
N PHE A 80 -7.23 6.95 -9.24
CA PHE A 80 -6.73 7.26 -7.91
C PHE A 80 -7.95 7.32 -7.00
N ASP A 81 -8.13 6.28 -6.22
CA ASP A 81 -9.19 6.21 -5.24
C ASP A 81 -8.82 7.06 -4.03
N SER A 82 -8.94 8.38 -4.19
CA SER A 82 -9.02 9.24 -3.03
C SER A 82 -10.41 9.05 -2.44
N SER A 83 -10.51 8.23 -1.39
CA SER A 83 -11.72 8.20 -0.58
C SER A 83 -12.11 9.64 -0.24
N VAL A 84 -13.42 9.94 -0.33
CA VAL A 84 -13.97 11.28 -0.04
C VAL A 84 -13.62 11.76 1.38
N ILE A 85 -13.22 10.84 2.24
CA ILE A 85 -12.69 11.13 3.57
C ILE A 85 -11.22 10.68 3.56
N PRO A 86 -10.26 11.61 3.43
CA PRO A 86 -8.84 11.27 3.53
C PRO A 86 -8.59 10.61 4.88
N ASN A 87 -8.07 9.39 4.85
CA ASN A 87 -7.49 8.83 6.07
C ASN A 87 -6.17 9.56 6.31
N GLU A 88 -6.04 10.24 7.44
CA GLU A 88 -4.83 10.98 7.82
C GLU A 88 -3.57 10.10 7.87
N PHE A 89 -3.75 8.78 7.93
CA PHE A 89 -2.68 7.78 7.90
C PHE A 89 -2.46 7.13 6.53
N ASN A 90 -3.17 7.59 5.50
CA ASN A 90 -3.09 6.98 4.17
C ASN A 90 -2.27 7.85 3.23
N GLY A 91 -0.97 7.76 3.34
CA GLY A 91 -0.06 8.48 2.46
C GLY A 91 1.38 8.02 2.65
N SER A 92 2.21 8.33 1.67
CA SER A 92 3.65 8.11 1.76
C SER A 92 4.35 9.05 0.80
N ASN A 93 5.51 9.54 1.18
CA ASN A 93 6.34 10.38 0.32
C ASN A 93 7.62 9.65 -0.04
N ASN A 94 7.92 9.61 -1.33
CA ASN A 94 9.17 9.06 -1.84
C ASN A 94 9.70 9.99 -2.93
N TRP A 95 10.96 10.38 -2.83
CA TRP A 95 11.60 11.23 -3.83
C TRP A 95 13.10 10.97 -3.93
N VAL A 96 13.64 11.27 -5.08
CA VAL A 96 15.07 11.13 -5.37
C VAL A 96 15.58 12.39 -6.08
N LEU A 97 16.80 12.78 -5.75
CA LEU A 97 17.55 13.82 -6.47
C LEU A 97 18.76 13.18 -7.14
N SER A 98 18.98 13.54 -8.39
CA SER A 98 20.19 13.19 -9.12
C SER A 98 21.40 13.93 -8.54
N GLY A 99 22.59 13.33 -8.61
CA GLY A 99 23.82 13.90 -8.08
C GLY A 99 24.24 15.23 -8.69
N ASP A 100 23.79 15.55 -9.91
CA ASP A 100 24.00 16.86 -10.53
C ASP A 100 23.24 18.01 -9.84
N LYS A 101 22.29 17.69 -8.97
CA LYS A 101 21.49 18.63 -8.18
C LYS A 101 21.87 18.68 -6.70
N THR A 102 22.94 17.99 -6.32
CA THR A 102 23.39 17.90 -4.93
C THR A 102 24.78 18.48 -4.78
N GLU A 103 25.09 19.05 -3.61
CA GLU A 103 26.41 19.58 -3.32
C GLU A 103 27.51 18.49 -3.30
N SER A 104 27.15 17.30 -2.87
CA SER A 104 28.08 16.16 -2.79
C SER A 104 28.38 15.51 -4.14
N GLY A 105 27.60 15.82 -5.18
CA GLY A 105 27.65 15.10 -6.46
C GLY A 105 27.07 13.68 -6.42
N MET A 106 26.53 13.25 -5.27
CA MET A 106 25.92 11.93 -5.07
C MET A 106 24.39 12.03 -5.04
N PRO A 107 23.66 11.02 -5.53
CA PRO A 107 22.20 11.03 -5.46
C PRO A 107 21.71 11.00 -4.01
N LEU A 108 20.52 11.57 -3.79
CA LEU A 108 19.82 11.52 -2.51
C LEU A 108 18.45 10.83 -2.73
N LEU A 109 18.11 9.94 -1.82
CA LEU A 109 16.78 9.33 -1.72
C LEU A 109 16.19 9.62 -0.33
N ALA A 110 14.94 10.02 -0.29
CA ALA A 110 14.16 10.05 0.94
C ALA A 110 12.85 9.30 0.74
N ASP A 111 12.48 8.55 1.76
CA ASP A 111 11.27 7.77 1.80
C ASP A 111 10.63 7.89 3.18
N ASP A 112 9.35 8.20 3.22
CA ASP A 112 8.59 8.47 4.43
C ASP A 112 7.20 7.82 4.32
N PRO A 113 7.09 6.53 4.68
CA PRO A 113 5.83 5.81 4.66
C PRO A 113 4.97 6.20 5.86
N HIS A 114 3.85 6.88 5.60
CA HIS A 114 2.88 7.32 6.60
C HIS A 114 1.92 6.19 6.94
N LEU A 115 2.35 5.26 7.78
CA LEU A 115 1.53 4.20 8.33
C LEU A 115 1.08 4.54 9.76
N GLY A 116 0.06 3.85 10.25
CA GLY A 116 -0.48 4.10 11.59
C GLY A 116 0.58 4.01 12.69
N LEU A 117 0.52 4.93 13.64
CA LEU A 117 1.42 4.93 14.80
C LEU A 117 0.94 3.90 15.82
N SER A 118 1.80 2.98 16.19
CA SER A 118 1.50 1.92 17.14
C SER A 118 2.71 1.55 18.00
N THR A 119 2.45 0.86 19.10
CA THR A 119 3.49 0.27 19.94
C THR A 119 3.14 -1.22 20.16
N PRO A 120 3.96 -2.15 19.67
CA PRO A 120 5.20 -1.92 18.92
C PRO A 120 4.98 -1.28 17.54
N SER A 121 6.03 -0.61 17.04
CA SER A 121 6.01 -0.03 15.68
C SER A 121 5.92 -1.14 14.63
N ILE A 122 5.27 -0.83 13.50
CA ILE A 122 5.27 -1.72 12.34
C ILE A 122 6.66 -1.87 11.73
N TRP A 123 7.46 -0.82 11.80
CA TRP A 123 8.83 -0.80 11.27
C TRP A 123 9.85 -1.19 12.33
N TYR A 124 10.77 -2.07 11.96
CA TYR A 124 11.92 -2.45 12.75
C TYR A 124 13.21 -2.21 11.97
N GLN A 125 14.11 -1.39 12.51
CA GLN A 125 15.39 -1.10 11.86
C GLN A 125 16.34 -2.30 11.99
N MET A 126 17.00 -2.66 10.89
CA MET A 126 17.89 -3.81 10.82
C MET A 126 19.07 -3.56 9.87
N HIS A 127 20.22 -4.14 10.21
CA HIS A 127 21.39 -4.25 9.35
C HIS A 127 21.77 -5.72 9.22
N LEU A 128 21.80 -6.22 8.01
CA LEU A 128 22.17 -7.59 7.68
C LEU A 128 23.50 -7.60 6.94
N GLN A 129 24.50 -8.28 7.49
CA GLN A 129 25.84 -8.36 6.91
C GLN A 129 26.31 -9.81 6.81
N SER A 130 26.83 -10.17 5.65
CA SER A 130 27.53 -11.43 5.36
C SER A 130 28.67 -11.15 4.37
N PRO A 131 29.53 -12.13 4.05
CA PRO A 131 30.55 -11.93 3.02
C PRO A 131 30.01 -11.55 1.63
N GLN A 132 28.74 -11.86 1.34
CA GLN A 132 28.09 -11.65 0.04
C GLN A 132 27.05 -10.53 0.06
N GLN A 133 26.71 -10.00 1.24
CA GLN A 133 25.61 -9.07 1.40
C GLN A 133 25.87 -8.08 2.54
N ASN A 134 25.61 -6.82 2.24
CA ASN A 134 25.63 -5.72 3.19
C ASN A 134 24.42 -4.84 2.91
N VAL A 135 23.36 -4.96 3.74
CA VAL A 135 22.10 -4.27 3.50
C VAL A 135 21.52 -3.72 4.82
N SER A 136 21.12 -2.48 4.81
CA SER A 136 20.58 -1.77 5.97
C SER A 136 19.27 -1.08 5.63
N GLY A 137 18.35 -1.01 6.60
CA GLY A 137 17.06 -0.38 6.42
C GLY A 137 16.03 -0.83 7.43
N VAL A 138 14.79 -0.94 7.00
CA VAL A 138 13.67 -1.37 7.84
C VAL A 138 12.96 -2.59 7.27
N ILE A 139 12.44 -3.40 8.18
CA ILE A 139 11.63 -4.58 7.91
C ILE A 139 10.27 -4.44 8.58
N PHE A 140 9.30 -5.23 8.20
CA PHE A 140 8.20 -5.59 9.09
C PHE A 140 8.69 -6.68 10.03
N ALA A 141 8.45 -6.51 11.33
CA ALA A 141 8.86 -7.51 12.32
C ALA A 141 8.32 -8.90 11.94
N GLY A 142 9.24 -9.88 11.80
CA GLY A 142 8.92 -11.23 11.34
C GLY A 142 9.17 -11.50 9.84
N ILE A 143 9.46 -10.48 9.02
CA ILE A 143 9.89 -10.67 7.63
C ILE A 143 11.42 -10.57 7.55
N PRO A 144 12.11 -11.61 7.09
CA PRO A 144 13.58 -11.61 7.05
C PRO A 144 14.12 -10.95 5.77
N GLY A 145 13.76 -9.68 5.55
CA GLY A 145 14.19 -8.94 4.37
C GLY A 145 13.99 -7.44 4.51
N ILE A 146 14.93 -6.65 4.03
CA ILE A 146 14.86 -5.19 4.05
C ILE A 146 13.82 -4.72 3.02
N ILE A 147 12.75 -4.11 3.50
CA ILE A 147 11.66 -3.57 2.69
C ILE A 147 12.05 -2.23 2.09
N LEU A 148 12.59 -1.33 2.91
CA LEU A 148 13.07 0.00 2.53
C LEU A 148 14.49 0.13 3.04
N GLY A 149 15.42 0.58 2.21
CA GLY A 149 16.79 0.70 2.66
C GLY A 149 17.82 0.88 1.55
N HIS A 150 19.00 0.43 1.82
CA HIS A 150 20.12 0.50 0.87
C HIS A 150 21.10 -0.65 1.07
N ASN A 151 21.88 -0.92 0.05
CA ASN A 151 23.10 -1.69 0.11
C ASN A 151 24.30 -0.81 -0.32
N ASP A 152 25.42 -1.43 -0.67
CA ASP A 152 26.63 -0.70 -1.06
C ASP A 152 26.50 -0.05 -2.45
N GLU A 153 25.49 -0.40 -3.26
CA GLU A 153 25.35 0.01 -4.65
C GLU A 153 24.08 0.82 -4.92
N ILE A 154 22.97 0.48 -4.29
CA ILE A 154 21.66 1.10 -4.52
C ILE A 154 20.95 1.41 -3.22
N ALA A 155 20.03 2.37 -3.29
CA ALA A 155 19.00 2.61 -2.28
C ALA A 155 17.61 2.47 -2.90
N TRP A 156 16.63 2.06 -2.10
CA TRP A 156 15.24 1.92 -2.55
C TRP A 156 14.26 2.36 -1.48
N GLY A 157 13.18 2.96 -1.95
CA GLY A 157 12.03 3.34 -1.15
C GLY A 157 10.75 2.99 -1.92
N VAL A 158 9.64 2.88 -1.22
CA VAL A 158 8.36 2.55 -1.82
C VAL A 158 7.26 3.48 -1.32
N THR A 159 6.25 3.69 -2.14
CA THR A 159 5.02 4.36 -1.76
C THR A 159 3.83 3.56 -2.25
N ASN A 160 2.67 3.77 -1.61
CA ASN A 160 1.45 3.13 -2.04
C ASN A 160 0.85 3.90 -3.24
N VAL A 161 0.48 3.17 -4.29
CA VAL A 161 -0.16 3.73 -5.48
C VAL A 161 -1.67 3.46 -5.52
N GLY A 162 -2.23 2.86 -4.47
CA GLY A 162 -3.66 2.57 -4.36
C GLY A 162 -4.19 1.68 -5.51
N PRO A 163 -3.58 0.51 -5.79
CA PRO A 163 -4.04 -0.33 -6.89
C PRO A 163 -5.44 -0.86 -6.61
N ASP A 164 -6.27 -0.91 -7.66
CA ASP A 164 -7.58 -1.55 -7.61
C ASP A 164 -7.41 -3.08 -7.70
N VAL A 165 -7.42 -3.72 -6.54
CA VAL A 165 -7.13 -5.16 -6.39
C VAL A 165 -8.20 -5.91 -5.58
N GLN A 166 -9.31 -5.24 -5.28
CA GLN A 166 -10.43 -5.82 -4.55
C GLN A 166 -11.74 -5.53 -5.28
N ASP A 167 -12.65 -6.49 -5.30
CA ASP A 167 -13.98 -6.36 -5.85
C ASP A 167 -15.04 -6.68 -4.79
N LEU A 168 -16.15 -5.96 -4.83
CA LEU A 168 -17.35 -6.25 -4.04
C LEU A 168 -18.40 -6.89 -4.92
N TYR A 169 -18.93 -8.04 -4.49
CA TYR A 169 -19.98 -8.76 -5.17
C TYR A 169 -21.29 -8.63 -4.38
N ILE A 170 -22.39 -8.38 -5.09
CA ILE A 170 -23.74 -8.39 -4.49
C ILE A 170 -24.30 -9.78 -4.71
N GLU A 171 -24.34 -10.57 -3.64
CA GLU A 171 -24.84 -11.92 -3.69
C GLU A 171 -26.38 -11.96 -3.69
N THR A 172 -26.93 -12.90 -4.43
CA THR A 172 -28.37 -13.16 -4.42
C THR A 172 -28.64 -14.36 -3.51
N PRO A 173 -29.29 -14.16 -2.34
CA PRO A 173 -29.64 -15.27 -1.46
C PRO A 173 -30.51 -16.29 -2.18
N ASN A 174 -30.26 -17.58 -1.94
CA ASN A 174 -31.13 -18.63 -2.42
C ASN A 174 -32.38 -18.73 -1.52
N PRO A 175 -33.61 -18.42 -2.00
CA PRO A 175 -34.81 -18.43 -1.16
C PRO A 175 -35.14 -19.81 -0.59
N ASP A 176 -34.72 -20.89 -1.27
CA ASP A 176 -34.95 -22.26 -0.85
C ASP A 176 -33.89 -22.80 0.13
N ALA A 177 -32.76 -22.10 0.23
CA ALA A 177 -31.63 -22.43 1.12
C ALA A 177 -30.95 -21.14 1.61
N PRO A 178 -31.45 -20.46 2.64
CA PRO A 178 -31.02 -19.11 3.05
C PRO A 178 -29.53 -19.01 3.48
N THR A 179 -28.88 -20.13 3.71
CA THR A 179 -27.45 -20.21 4.01
C THR A 179 -26.55 -20.32 2.76
N GLN A 180 -27.17 -20.34 1.57
CA GLN A 180 -26.52 -20.43 0.29
C GLN A 180 -26.84 -19.20 -0.57
N TYR A 181 -25.95 -18.87 -1.46
CA TYR A 181 -26.09 -17.81 -2.46
C TYR A 181 -25.78 -18.37 -3.86
N LYS A 182 -26.19 -17.65 -4.89
CA LYS A 182 -25.96 -17.97 -6.30
C LYS A 182 -24.95 -17.02 -6.90
#